data_9031a3aa584bc941dd629a23a3842504
#
_entry.id   9031a3aa584bc941dd629a23a3842504
#
_cell.length_a   1.000
_cell.length_b   1.000
_cell.length_c   1.000
_cell.angle_alpha   90.00
_cell.angle_beta   90.00
_cell.angle_gamma   90.00
#
_symmetry.space_group_name_H-M   'P 1'
#
loop_
_entity.id
_entity.type
_entity.pdbx_description
1 polymer ?
#
loop_
_entity_poly.entity_id
_entity_poly.type
_entity_poly.pdbx_seq_one_letter_code
_entity_poly.pdbx_strand_id
1 'polypeptide(L)' 'EADEDGVHIRKHVPTCHFCGTVDDVKTVCSIEICRGCAEKIMEEFKG' A
#
# COMPACT_ATOMS: atom_id res chain seq x y z
N GLU A 1 29.87 -11.48 -3.88
CA GLU A 1 29.36 -11.55 -3.76
C GLU A 1 28.59 -11.14 -3.58
N ALA A 2 28.65 -10.90 -3.71
CA ALA A 2 27.75 -10.60 -3.58
C ALA A 2 26.91 -10.64 -3.37
N ASP A 3 26.88 -10.62 -3.39
CA ASP A 3 25.89 -10.82 -3.25
C ASP A 3 25.29 -10.93 -2.78
N GLU A 4 25.64 -10.86 -2.52
CA GLU A 4 25.03 -11.12 -2.13
C GLU A 4 24.41 -10.64 -1.67
N ASP A 5 24.55 -10.09 -1.64
CA ASP A 5 23.89 -9.72 -1.34
C ASP A 5 23.13 -9.38 -1.47
N GLY A 6 23.45 -9.17 -1.79
CA GLY A 6 22.63 -8.62 -2.21
C GLY A 6 21.49 -9.02 -2.08
N VAL A 7 21.48 -9.34 -1.92
CA VAL A 7 20.59 -9.99 -1.88
C VAL A 7 19.65 -9.71 -0.97
N HIS A 8 19.48 -8.85 -0.46
CA HIS A 8 18.44 -8.66 0.25
C HIS A 8 17.51 -8.06 -0.39
N ILE A 9 16.65 -8.66 -0.92
CA ILE A 9 15.61 -8.14 -1.50
C ILE A 9 14.72 -7.68 -0.53
N ARG A 10 14.56 -6.54 -0.24
CA ARG A 10 13.60 -6.12 0.52
C ARG A 10 12.41 -6.06 -0.18
N LYS A 11 11.44 -6.78 -0.02
CA LYS A 11 10.19 -6.68 -0.64
C LYS A 11 9.61 -5.42 -0.24
N HIS A 12 9.32 -4.52 -1.05
CA HIS A 12 8.69 -3.27 -0.78
C HIS A 12 7.22 -3.53 -0.57
N VAL A 13 6.78 -3.50 0.64
CA VAL A 13 5.39 -3.75 0.93
C VAL A 13 4.67 -2.41 0.99
N PRO A 14 3.64 -2.21 0.18
CA PRO A 14 2.92 -0.94 0.19
C PRO A 14 2.14 -0.78 1.47
N THR A 15 2.12 0.42 2.01
CA THR A 15 1.36 0.69 3.21
C THR A 15 0.34 1.77 2.89
N CYS A 16 -0.78 1.73 3.56
CA CYS A 16 -1.84 2.70 3.32
C CYS A 16 -1.31 4.10 3.60
N HIS A 17 -1.62 4.99 2.70
CA HIS A 17 -1.17 6.37 2.84
C HIS A 17 -1.91 7.10 3.95
N PHE A 18 -3.08 6.62 4.31
CA PHE A 18 -3.89 7.29 5.31
C PHE A 18 -3.78 6.68 6.71
N CYS A 19 -4.00 5.41 6.82
CA CYS A 19 -3.95 4.79 8.14
C CYS A 19 -2.64 4.03 8.40
N GLY A 20 -1.89 3.75 7.37
CA GLY A 20 -0.60 3.11 7.56
C GLY A 20 -0.62 1.59 7.68
N THR A 21 -1.74 0.96 7.39
CA THR A 21 -1.80 -0.48 7.48
C THR A 21 -1.15 -1.10 6.25
N VAL A 22 -0.77 -2.35 6.36
CA VAL A 22 -0.21 -3.04 5.22
C VAL A 22 -1.19 -4.09 4.70
N ASP A 23 -2.39 -4.17 5.30
CA ASP A 23 -3.35 -5.17 4.88
C ASP A 23 -4.25 -4.67 3.77
N ASP A 24 -4.43 -5.50 2.76
CA ASP A 24 -5.32 -5.16 1.64
C ASP A 24 -5.02 -3.78 1.06
N VAL A 25 -3.75 -3.49 0.91
CA VAL A 25 -3.36 -2.21 0.35
C VAL A 25 -3.20 -2.34 -1.15
N LYS A 26 -3.71 -1.39 -1.89
CA LYS A 26 -3.58 -1.38 -3.33
C LYS A 26 -3.14 -0.02 -3.79
N THR A 27 -2.50 0.02 -4.93
CA THR A 27 -2.05 1.29 -5.48
C THR A 27 -3.15 1.88 -6.35
N VAL A 28 -3.54 3.08 -6.03
CA VAL A 28 -4.59 3.74 -6.79
C VAL A 28 -4.16 5.17 -7.03
N CYS A 29 -4.16 5.61 -8.25
CA CYS A 29 -3.79 6.98 -8.59
C CYS A 29 -2.45 7.38 -7.98
N SER A 30 -1.49 6.48 -8.07
CA SER A 30 -0.16 6.74 -7.57
C SER A 30 -0.03 6.78 -6.05
N ILE A 31 -1.06 6.37 -5.33
CA ILE A 31 -0.95 6.29 -3.88
C ILE A 31 -1.45 4.92 -3.46
N GLU A 32 -1.02 4.49 -2.29
CA GLU A 32 -1.46 3.22 -1.79
C GLU A 32 -2.51 3.45 -0.73
N ILE A 33 -3.62 2.75 -0.79
CA ILE A 33 -4.65 2.86 0.22
C ILE A 33 -5.17 1.47 0.52
N CYS A 34 -5.59 1.25 1.74
CA CYS A 34 -6.12 -0.04 2.13
C CYS A 34 -7.59 -0.10 1.77
N ARG A 35 -8.14 -1.30 1.82
CA ARG A 35 -9.52 -1.47 1.44
C ARG A 35 -10.45 -0.64 2.31
N GLY A 36 -10.18 -0.58 3.61
CA GLY A 36 -11.01 0.19 4.51
C GLY A 36 -11.06 1.66 4.13
N CYS A 37 -9.90 2.23 3.87
CA CYS A 37 -9.85 3.62 3.48
C CYS A 37 -10.48 3.82 2.11
N ALA A 38 -10.27 2.87 1.22
CA ALA A 38 -10.85 2.96 -0.11
C ALA A 38 -12.37 3.00 -0.02
N GLU A 39 -12.94 2.17 0.83
CA GLU A 39 -14.38 2.15 0.97
C GLU A 39 -14.88 3.46 1.55
N LYS A 40 -14.15 4.02 2.48
CA LYS A 40 -14.55 5.27 3.03
C LYS A 40 -14.53 6.36 1.99
N ILE A 41 -13.51 6.38 1.17
CA ILE A 41 -13.42 7.37 0.11
C ILE A 41 -14.56 7.20 -0.85
N MET A 42 -14.90 5.97 -1.18
CA MET A 42 -15.98 5.73 -2.09
C MET A 42 -17.29 6.20 -1.53
N GLU A 43 -17.48 6.03 -0.26
CA GLU A 43 -18.70 6.46 0.37
C GLU A 43 -18.84 7.96 0.29
N GLU A 44 -17.74 8.68 0.43
CA GLU A 44 -17.79 10.12 0.34
C GLU A 44 -18.23 10.56 -1.05
N PHE A 45 -17.76 9.84 -2.04
CA PHE A 45 -18.13 10.19 -3.39
C PHE A 45 -19.53 9.78 -3.77
N LYS A 46 -20.06 8.73 -3.10
CA LYS A 46 -21.36 8.30 -3.39
C LYS A 46 -22.34 9.22 -2.82
N GLY A 47 -22.06 9.73 -1.72
CA GLY A 47 -22.97 10.48 -1.00
C GLY A 47 -23.43 11.72 -1.43
#